data_98f645733ea5b212656a44fc9aa37f05
#
_entry.id   98f645733ea5b212656a44fc9aa37f05
#
_cell.length_a   1.000
_cell.length_b   1.000
_cell.length_c   1.000
_cell.angle_alpha   90.00
_cell.angle_beta   90.00
_cell.angle_gamma   90.00
#
_symmetry.space_group_name_H-M   'P 1'
#
loop_
_entity.id
_entity.type
_entity.pdbx_description
1 polymer ?
#
loop_
_entity_poly.entity_id
_entity_poly.type
_entity_poly.pdbx_seq_one_letter_code
_entity_poly.pdbx_strand_id
1 'polypeptide(L)'
;MTKILSLFILCLLVIACGKKTTPKPYEYFRIDLPKHEYRTIDSLPDIAFRISKYSKISDYTGGDVKGYNIDYPALNGRIHLTYMPLDLDSFIVVTEDSRRLAYKHTIKANSIIENYYENDTTKVYGVLFKISGNAASPVQFFITDSVKNFLRGALYFNNIPNYDSIMPVADYVQEDIERLIESMHWK
;
A
#
# COMPACT_ATOMS: atom_id res chain seq x y z
N MET A 1 -62.66 -36.06 -11.92
CA MET A 1 -61.22 -36.24 -12.17
C MET A 1 -60.52 -34.92 -12.48
N THR A 2 -61.06 -34.03 -13.27
CA THR A 2 -60.42 -32.74 -13.62
C THR A 2 -60.17 -31.82 -12.45
N LYS A 3 -61.06 -31.74 -11.45
CA LYS A 3 -60.85 -30.87 -10.24
C LYS A 3 -59.74 -31.36 -9.32
N ILE A 4 -59.51 -32.65 -9.22
CA ILE A 4 -58.42 -33.22 -8.41
C ILE A 4 -57.05 -32.97 -9.09
N LEU A 5 -57.01 -33.10 -10.41
CA LEU A 5 -55.85 -32.82 -11.21
C LEU A 5 -55.42 -31.34 -11.12
N SER A 6 -56.41 -30.43 -11.18
CA SER A 6 -56.19 -29.00 -11.04
C SER A 6 -55.65 -28.59 -9.66
N LEU A 7 -56.13 -29.25 -8.58
CA LEU A 7 -55.64 -29.03 -7.22
C LEU A 7 -54.19 -29.51 -7.06
N PHE A 8 -53.84 -30.66 -7.69
CA PHE A 8 -52.51 -31.21 -7.64
C PHE A 8 -51.46 -30.32 -8.35
N ILE A 9 -51.84 -29.73 -9.51
CA ILE A 9 -51.01 -28.79 -10.27
C ILE A 9 -50.82 -27.51 -9.48
N LEU A 10 -51.83 -27.00 -8.78
CA LEU A 10 -51.75 -25.80 -7.94
C LEU A 10 -50.81 -26.03 -6.75
N CYS A 11 -50.84 -27.22 -6.10
CA CYS A 11 -49.91 -27.56 -5.02
C CYS A 11 -48.44 -27.68 -5.48
N LEU A 12 -48.19 -28.15 -6.70
CA LEU A 12 -46.84 -28.25 -7.26
C LEU A 12 -46.25 -26.87 -7.55
N LEU A 13 -47.05 -25.86 -7.91
CA LEU A 13 -46.59 -24.50 -8.15
C LEU A 13 -46.13 -23.75 -6.86
N VAL A 14 -46.68 -24.12 -5.71
CA VAL A 14 -46.35 -23.48 -4.43
C VAL A 14 -45.00 -23.97 -3.87
N ILE A 15 -44.54 -25.18 -4.26
CA ILE A 15 -43.28 -25.79 -3.79
C ILE A 15 -42.06 -25.23 -4.56
N ALA A 16 -42.28 -24.62 -5.74
CA ALA A 16 -41.20 -24.16 -6.61
C ALA A 16 -40.50 -22.84 -6.11
N CYS A 17 -40.98 -22.20 -5.05
CA CYS A 17 -40.42 -20.98 -4.52
C CYS A 17 -39.27 -21.26 -3.53
N GLY A 18 -38.24 -21.97 -3.96
CA GLY A 18 -37.00 -22.12 -3.22
C GLY A 18 -36.28 -20.74 -3.17
N LYS A 19 -36.13 -20.18 -1.98
CA LYS A 19 -35.26 -19.00 -1.77
C LYS A 19 -33.87 -19.37 -2.25
N LYS A 20 -33.40 -18.79 -3.36
CA LYS A 20 -31.99 -18.81 -3.72
C LYS A 20 -31.23 -18.11 -2.59
N THR A 21 -30.63 -18.88 -1.69
CA THR A 21 -29.68 -18.36 -0.73
C THR A 21 -28.48 -17.84 -1.50
N THR A 22 -28.39 -16.53 -1.67
CA THR A 22 -27.15 -15.89 -2.15
C THR A 22 -26.07 -16.18 -1.11
N PRO A 23 -24.92 -16.75 -1.46
CA PRO A 23 -23.83 -16.91 -0.52
C PRO A 23 -23.54 -15.55 0.10
N LYS A 24 -23.53 -15.48 1.44
CA LYS A 24 -23.10 -14.25 2.11
C LYS A 24 -21.65 -13.98 1.69
N PRO A 25 -21.28 -12.73 1.38
CA PRO A 25 -19.88 -12.36 1.19
C PRO A 25 -19.10 -12.83 2.43
N TYR A 26 -17.84 -13.27 2.23
CA TYR A 26 -16.96 -13.58 3.36
C TYR A 26 -16.90 -12.35 4.26
N GLU A 27 -17.28 -12.50 5.54
CA GLU A 27 -17.11 -11.44 6.52
C GLU A 27 -15.63 -11.40 6.90
N TYR A 28 -14.98 -10.29 6.60
CA TYR A 28 -13.62 -10.02 7.10
C TYR A 28 -13.72 -9.52 8.54
N PHE A 29 -12.75 -9.90 9.36
CA PHE A 29 -12.64 -9.35 10.70
C PHE A 29 -12.53 -7.82 10.61
N ARG A 30 -13.38 -7.11 11.36
CA ARG A 30 -13.26 -5.66 11.49
C ARG A 30 -11.93 -5.33 12.17
N ILE A 31 -11.07 -4.63 11.47
CA ILE A 31 -9.83 -4.10 12.02
C ILE A 31 -10.14 -2.68 12.49
N ASP A 32 -10.06 -2.44 13.80
CA ASP A 32 -10.21 -1.09 14.36
C ASP A 32 -8.86 -0.38 14.23
N LEU A 33 -8.76 0.45 13.18
CA LEU A 33 -7.58 1.26 12.91
C LEU A 33 -7.65 2.55 13.74
N PRO A 34 -6.55 2.97 14.41
CA PRO A 34 -6.54 4.21 15.17
C PRO A 34 -6.62 5.42 14.23
N LYS A 35 -7.01 6.58 14.78
CA LYS A 35 -6.93 7.83 14.03
C LYS A 35 -5.49 8.16 13.68
N HIS A 36 -5.26 8.71 12.48
CA HIS A 36 -3.94 9.14 12.07
C HIS A 36 -3.40 10.23 13.00
N GLU A 37 -2.28 9.95 13.63
CA GLU A 37 -1.50 10.88 14.42
C GLU A 37 -0.04 10.77 14.05
N TYR A 38 0.65 11.90 13.92
CA TYR A 38 2.00 11.95 13.37
C TYR A 38 3.01 12.53 14.35
N ARG A 39 4.26 12.12 14.22
CA ARG A 39 5.42 12.70 14.86
C ARG A 39 6.51 12.99 13.84
N THR A 40 7.30 14.02 14.08
CA THR A 40 8.42 14.39 13.21
C THR A 40 9.63 13.53 13.54
N ILE A 41 10.31 13.06 12.51
CA ILE A 41 11.65 12.46 12.54
C ILE A 41 12.60 13.46 11.93
N ASP A 42 13.48 13.98 12.77
CA ASP A 42 14.51 14.96 12.40
C ASP A 42 15.93 14.48 12.82
N SER A 43 16.02 13.29 13.38
CA SER A 43 17.27 12.70 13.82
C SER A 43 18.11 12.07 12.70
N LEU A 44 17.53 11.90 11.50
CA LEU A 44 18.24 11.35 10.36
C LEU A 44 19.14 12.41 9.71
N PRO A 45 20.35 12.03 9.23
CA PRO A 45 21.32 13.01 8.76
C PRO A 45 20.91 13.77 7.49
N ASP A 46 20.27 13.09 6.55
CA ASP A 46 20.05 13.61 5.20
C ASP A 46 18.61 14.07 4.94
N ILE A 47 17.67 13.61 5.78
CA ILE A 47 16.22 13.76 5.55
C ILE A 47 15.46 13.99 6.85
N ALA A 48 14.36 14.74 6.78
CA ALA A 48 13.38 14.87 7.85
C ALA A 48 11.97 14.71 7.28
N PHE A 49 11.09 14.03 8.01
CA PHE A 49 9.71 13.78 7.62
C PHE A 49 8.83 13.41 8.81
N ARG A 50 7.54 13.26 8.57
CA ARG A 50 6.59 12.79 9.58
C ARG A 50 6.23 11.33 9.37
N ILE A 51 6.11 10.60 10.48
CA ILE A 51 5.60 9.22 10.48
C ILE A 51 4.47 9.07 11.49
N SER A 52 3.70 8.01 11.36
CA SER A 52 2.68 7.65 12.33
C SER A 52 3.26 7.52 13.73
N LYS A 53 2.57 8.01 14.76
CA LYS A 53 2.94 7.80 16.16
C LYS A 53 2.93 6.33 16.58
N TYR A 54 2.16 5.52 15.87
CA TYR A 54 2.00 4.08 16.12
C TYR A 54 3.09 3.23 15.44
N SER A 55 3.98 3.87 14.67
CA SER A 55 5.10 3.23 14.02
C SER A 55 6.42 3.45 14.76
N LYS A 56 7.40 2.60 14.49
CA LYS A 56 8.77 2.68 15.00
C LYS A 56 9.72 2.77 13.82
N ILE A 57 10.72 3.66 13.92
CA ILE A 57 11.80 3.74 12.94
C ILE A 57 13.05 3.10 13.50
N SER A 58 13.77 2.38 12.65
CA SER A 58 15.07 1.77 12.95
C SER A 58 15.96 1.82 11.73
N ASP A 59 17.26 1.86 11.96
CA ASP A 59 18.26 1.78 10.92
C ASP A 59 18.28 0.37 10.30
N TYR A 60 18.49 0.32 9.00
CA TYR A 60 18.74 -0.92 8.27
C TYR A 60 20.16 -0.87 7.72
N THR A 61 21.00 -1.75 8.22
CA THR A 61 22.39 -1.94 7.76
C THR A 61 22.46 -3.21 6.93
N GLY A 62 22.26 -3.07 5.63
CA GLY A 62 22.38 -4.17 4.67
C GLY A 62 23.17 -3.71 3.44
N GLY A 63 24.49 -3.93 3.43
CA GLY A 63 25.36 -3.53 2.33
C GLY A 63 25.77 -2.04 2.38
N ASP A 64 26.17 -1.51 1.22
CA ASP A 64 26.69 -0.14 1.08
C ASP A 64 25.61 0.95 1.01
N VAL A 65 24.32 0.57 1.17
CA VAL A 65 23.18 1.49 0.99
C VAL A 65 22.58 1.84 2.34
N LYS A 66 22.39 3.14 2.59
CA LYS A 66 21.76 3.64 3.79
C LYS A 66 20.25 3.36 3.75
N GLY A 67 19.74 2.64 4.74
CA GLY A 67 18.34 2.24 4.78
C GLY A 67 17.72 2.47 6.15
N TYR A 68 16.38 2.57 6.15
CA TYR A 68 15.57 2.68 7.35
C TYR A 68 14.35 1.78 7.23
N ASN A 69 13.91 1.25 8.37
CA ASN A 69 12.64 0.53 8.46
C ASN A 69 11.65 1.35 9.29
N ILE A 70 10.44 1.50 8.79
CA ILE A 70 9.31 2.00 9.58
C ILE A 70 8.38 0.83 9.84
N ASP A 71 8.40 0.33 11.08
CA ASP A 71 7.64 -0.82 11.52
C ASP A 71 6.28 -0.41 12.07
N TYR A 72 5.23 -1.14 11.71
CA TYR A 72 3.88 -1.07 12.26
C TYR A 72 3.57 -2.38 13.00
N PRO A 73 4.02 -2.53 14.28
CA PRO A 73 3.92 -3.81 14.99
C PRO A 73 2.48 -4.32 15.12
N ALA A 74 1.52 -3.42 15.35
CA ALA A 74 0.11 -3.78 15.49
C ALA A 74 -0.54 -4.22 14.17
N LEU A 75 0.03 -3.84 13.03
CA LEU A 75 -0.49 -4.12 11.69
C LEU A 75 0.34 -5.18 10.94
N ASN A 76 1.38 -5.71 11.58
CA ASN A 76 2.32 -6.65 10.98
C ASN A 76 2.90 -6.15 9.64
N GLY A 77 3.05 -4.82 9.52
CA GLY A 77 3.51 -4.11 8.33
C GLY A 77 4.85 -3.43 8.55
N ARG A 78 5.60 -3.25 7.46
CA ARG A 78 6.89 -2.56 7.43
C ARG A 78 7.05 -1.79 6.13
N ILE A 79 7.50 -0.54 6.24
CA ILE A 79 7.98 0.23 5.10
C ILE A 79 9.51 0.17 5.12
N HIS A 80 10.09 -0.39 4.07
CA HIS A 80 11.53 -0.32 3.82
C HIS A 80 11.84 0.97 3.07
N LEU A 81 12.72 1.79 3.63
CA LEU A 81 13.24 3.00 3.00
C LEU A 81 14.70 2.79 2.62
N THR A 82 15.05 3.20 1.42
CA THR A 82 16.41 3.19 0.91
C THR A 82 16.76 4.59 0.43
N TYR A 83 17.74 5.20 1.08
CA TYR A 83 18.29 6.50 0.69
C TYR A 83 19.55 6.31 -0.16
N MET A 84 19.61 7.01 -1.29
CA MET A 84 20.72 6.98 -2.21
C MET A 84 21.11 8.43 -2.57
N PRO A 85 22.36 8.83 -2.34
CA PRO A 85 22.86 10.05 -2.95
C PRO A 85 22.92 9.87 -4.48
N LEU A 86 22.47 10.89 -5.19
CA LEU A 86 22.50 10.91 -6.66
C LEU A 86 23.71 11.65 -7.17
N ASP A 87 24.21 11.19 -8.31
CA ASP A 87 24.93 11.98 -9.27
C ASP A 87 24.09 12.22 -10.55
N LEU A 88 24.53 13.14 -11.40
CA LEU A 88 23.76 13.54 -12.57
C LEU A 88 23.48 12.39 -13.55
N ASP A 89 24.38 11.40 -13.60
CA ASP A 89 24.27 10.28 -14.53
C ASP A 89 23.37 9.16 -14.00
N SER A 90 23.23 9.05 -12.67
CA SER A 90 22.48 7.97 -12.04
C SER A 90 20.97 8.25 -11.92
N PHE A 91 20.52 9.52 -12.02
CA PHE A 91 19.11 9.91 -11.82
C PHE A 91 18.13 9.12 -12.69
N ILE A 92 18.39 9.07 -14.01
CA ILE A 92 17.50 8.34 -14.95
C ILE A 92 17.51 6.86 -14.62
N VAL A 93 18.68 6.30 -14.35
CA VAL A 93 18.86 4.87 -14.06
C VAL A 93 18.08 4.45 -12.81
N VAL A 94 18.21 5.18 -11.69
CA VAL A 94 17.53 4.80 -10.43
C VAL A 94 16.02 5.04 -10.50
N THR A 95 15.59 6.07 -11.24
CA THR A 95 14.17 6.35 -11.47
C THR A 95 13.52 5.23 -12.27
N GLU A 96 14.12 4.84 -13.41
CA GLU A 96 13.64 3.74 -14.25
C GLU A 96 13.73 2.39 -13.53
N ASP A 97 14.76 2.16 -12.73
CA ASP A 97 14.87 0.94 -11.90
C ASP A 97 13.76 0.86 -10.86
N SER A 98 13.45 1.97 -10.19
CA SER A 98 12.36 2.05 -9.22
C SER A 98 11.01 1.79 -9.87
N ARG A 99 10.75 2.37 -11.05
CA ARG A 99 9.55 2.09 -11.84
C ARG A 99 9.48 0.62 -12.25
N ARG A 100 10.57 0.07 -12.77
CA ARG A 100 10.67 -1.35 -13.16
C ARG A 100 10.38 -2.29 -11.98
N LEU A 101 10.84 -1.94 -10.76
CA LEU A 101 10.60 -2.74 -9.57
C LEU A 101 9.12 -2.73 -9.17
N ALA A 102 8.42 -1.59 -9.27
CA ALA A 102 6.98 -1.53 -9.06
C ALA A 102 6.23 -2.40 -10.09
N TYR A 103 6.61 -2.30 -11.37
CA TYR A 103 5.97 -3.05 -12.45
C TYR A 103 6.31 -4.56 -12.47
N LYS A 104 7.33 -5.04 -11.76
CA LYS A 104 7.55 -6.48 -11.57
C LYS A 104 6.38 -7.18 -10.86
N HIS A 105 5.54 -6.43 -10.14
CA HIS A 105 4.35 -6.96 -9.48
C HIS A 105 3.17 -7.21 -10.43
N THR A 106 3.22 -6.78 -11.70
CA THR A 106 2.13 -6.94 -12.70
C THR A 106 1.65 -8.37 -12.87
N ILE A 107 2.49 -9.37 -12.65
CA ILE A 107 2.12 -10.80 -12.76
C ILE A 107 1.00 -11.17 -11.77
N LYS A 108 0.93 -10.52 -10.59
CA LYS A 108 -0.04 -10.78 -9.52
C LYS A 108 -0.92 -9.57 -9.19
N ALA A 109 -0.66 -8.44 -9.83
CA ALA A 109 -1.43 -7.22 -9.65
C ALA A 109 -2.65 -7.21 -10.57
N ASN A 110 -3.77 -6.70 -10.06
CA ASN A 110 -4.97 -6.42 -10.87
C ASN A 110 -4.84 -5.05 -11.55
N SER A 111 -4.21 -4.09 -10.86
CA SER A 111 -3.93 -2.75 -11.39
C SER A 111 -2.75 -2.12 -10.66
N ILE A 112 -2.09 -1.18 -11.33
CA ILE A 112 -1.09 -0.28 -10.74
C ILE A 112 -1.53 1.14 -11.08
N ILE A 113 -1.70 1.97 -10.04
CA ILE A 113 -2.07 3.38 -10.18
C ILE A 113 -0.85 4.20 -9.75
N GLU A 114 -0.47 5.17 -10.56
CA GLU A 114 0.62 6.10 -10.29
C GLU A 114 0.05 7.43 -9.80
N ASN A 115 0.43 7.85 -8.59
CA ASN A 115 0.14 9.17 -8.04
C ASN A 115 1.43 9.99 -8.05
N TYR A 116 1.42 11.12 -8.75
CA TYR A 116 2.57 12.01 -8.88
C TYR A 116 2.54 13.07 -7.80
N TYR A 117 3.72 13.35 -7.23
CA TYR A 117 3.94 14.38 -6.21
C TYR A 117 4.93 15.41 -6.76
N GLU A 118 4.58 16.67 -6.58
CA GLU A 118 5.40 17.80 -7.00
C GLU A 118 5.28 18.93 -5.96
N ASN A 119 6.39 19.29 -5.35
CA ASN A 119 6.48 20.40 -4.41
C ASN A 119 7.76 21.20 -4.65
N ASP A 120 7.62 22.31 -5.36
CA ASP A 120 8.75 23.21 -5.71
C ASP A 120 9.36 23.91 -4.50
N THR A 121 8.60 24.09 -3.42
CA THR A 121 9.09 24.76 -2.21
C THR A 121 10.07 23.88 -1.45
N THR A 122 9.75 22.60 -1.28
CA THR A 122 10.58 21.62 -0.58
C THR A 122 11.48 20.84 -1.50
N LYS A 123 11.38 21.05 -2.83
CA LYS A 123 12.09 20.28 -3.88
C LYS A 123 11.86 18.79 -3.74
N VAL A 124 10.61 18.40 -3.54
CA VAL A 124 10.21 16.99 -3.43
C VAL A 124 9.35 16.64 -4.63
N TYR A 125 9.88 15.75 -5.47
CA TYR A 125 9.23 15.22 -6.67
C TYR A 125 9.21 13.72 -6.60
N GLY A 126 8.15 13.07 -7.05
CA GLY A 126 8.13 11.61 -6.99
C GLY A 126 6.85 10.96 -7.48
N VAL A 127 6.82 9.66 -7.33
CA VAL A 127 5.68 8.82 -7.72
C VAL A 127 5.40 7.80 -6.63
N LEU A 128 4.13 7.67 -6.27
CA LEU A 128 3.63 6.58 -5.45
C LEU A 128 2.85 5.61 -6.34
N PHE A 129 3.21 4.35 -6.29
CA PHE A 129 2.56 3.24 -7.00
C PHE A 129 1.63 2.51 -6.03
N LYS A 130 0.33 2.60 -6.25
CA LYS A 130 -0.68 1.79 -5.58
C LYS A 130 -0.91 0.52 -6.39
N ILE A 131 -0.57 -0.63 -5.81
CA ILE A 131 -0.59 -1.94 -6.48
C ILE A 131 -1.72 -2.77 -5.89
N SER A 132 -2.80 -2.94 -6.63
CA SER A 132 -3.95 -3.74 -6.24
C SER A 132 -3.78 -5.19 -6.67
N GLY A 133 -4.32 -6.13 -5.89
CA GLY A 133 -4.20 -7.56 -6.15
C GLY A 133 -3.24 -8.27 -5.19
N ASN A 134 -2.95 -9.56 -5.43
CA ASN A 134 -2.12 -10.38 -4.54
C ASN A 134 -0.61 -10.12 -4.71
N ALA A 135 -0.23 -8.86 -4.85
CA ALA A 135 1.16 -8.43 -4.90
C ALA A 135 1.80 -8.49 -3.50
N ALA A 136 3.09 -8.79 -3.44
CA ALA A 136 3.83 -8.83 -2.18
C ALA A 136 3.99 -7.45 -1.52
N SER A 137 3.99 -6.38 -2.34
CA SER A 137 4.10 -5.00 -1.89
C SER A 137 2.93 -4.20 -2.47
N PRO A 138 1.94 -3.80 -1.67
CA PRO A 138 0.77 -3.05 -2.16
C PRO A 138 1.06 -1.59 -2.45
N VAL A 139 2.12 -1.00 -1.84
CA VAL A 139 2.52 0.38 -2.05
C VAL A 139 4.03 0.46 -2.21
N GLN A 140 4.47 1.12 -3.28
CA GLN A 140 5.86 1.51 -3.49
C GLN A 140 5.91 2.97 -3.87
N PHE A 141 7.02 3.63 -3.59
CA PHE A 141 7.21 5.02 -4.00
C PHE A 141 8.70 5.33 -4.15
N PHE A 142 8.97 6.39 -4.88
CA PHE A 142 10.25 7.08 -4.80
C PHE A 142 10.01 8.58 -4.79
N ILE A 143 10.91 9.31 -4.14
CA ILE A 143 10.95 10.76 -4.11
C ILE A 143 12.39 11.23 -4.27
N THR A 144 12.56 12.42 -4.85
CA THR A 144 13.87 12.99 -5.20
C THR A 144 13.80 14.50 -5.24
N ASP A 145 14.94 15.16 -5.10
CA ASP A 145 15.12 16.57 -5.43
C ASP A 145 15.59 16.79 -6.89
N SER A 146 15.68 15.70 -7.65
CA SER A 146 16.16 15.65 -9.03
C SER A 146 17.63 16.02 -9.22
N VAL A 147 18.40 16.22 -8.15
CA VAL A 147 19.79 16.69 -8.21
C VAL A 147 20.75 15.81 -7.41
N LYS A 148 20.46 15.60 -6.11
CA LYS A 148 21.40 14.96 -5.16
C LYS A 148 20.79 13.86 -4.33
N ASN A 149 19.48 13.89 -4.14
CA ASN A 149 18.81 13.05 -3.16
C ASN A 149 17.77 12.15 -3.83
N PHE A 150 17.79 10.88 -3.46
CA PHE A 150 16.78 9.92 -3.86
C PHE A 150 16.41 9.04 -2.67
N LEU A 151 15.11 8.94 -2.40
CA LEU A 151 14.57 8.05 -1.40
C LEU A 151 13.53 7.14 -2.05
N ARG A 152 13.71 5.84 -1.91
CA ARG A 152 12.75 4.84 -2.32
C ARG A 152 12.13 4.18 -1.12
N GLY A 153 10.83 3.89 -1.17
CA GLY A 153 10.10 3.15 -0.15
C GLY A 153 9.23 2.04 -0.73
N ALA A 154 9.05 0.98 0.06
CA ALA A 154 8.16 -0.12 -0.27
C ALA A 154 7.52 -0.69 0.98
N LEU A 155 6.19 -0.83 0.96
CA LEU A 155 5.38 -1.40 2.04
C LEU A 155 5.28 -2.92 1.86
N TYR A 156 5.57 -3.67 2.93
CA TYR A 156 5.38 -5.11 3.01
C TYR A 156 4.60 -5.47 4.25
N PHE A 157 3.83 -6.55 4.17
CA PHE A 157 3.22 -7.21 5.31
C PHE A 157 3.86 -8.58 5.51
N ASN A 158 4.11 -8.95 6.76
CA ASN A 158 4.67 -10.26 7.11
C ASN A 158 3.57 -11.35 7.14
N ASN A 159 2.72 -11.35 6.12
CA ASN A 159 1.61 -12.27 5.91
C ASN A 159 1.64 -12.79 4.47
N ILE A 160 1.00 -13.95 4.24
CA ILE A 160 0.74 -14.41 2.88
C ILE A 160 -0.17 -13.37 2.19
N PRO A 161 0.19 -12.88 0.99
CA PRO A 161 -0.62 -11.91 0.29
C PRO A 161 -2.05 -12.40 0.08
N ASN A 162 -3.00 -11.69 0.68
CA ASN A 162 -4.44 -11.85 0.46
C ASN A 162 -5.01 -10.44 0.35
N TYR A 163 -5.21 -9.98 -0.87
CA TYR A 163 -5.58 -8.61 -1.17
C TYR A 163 -6.78 -8.13 -0.37
N ASP A 164 -7.87 -8.90 -0.36
CA ASP A 164 -9.12 -8.49 0.27
C ASP A 164 -8.99 -8.29 1.79
N SER A 165 -8.15 -9.08 2.44
CA SER A 165 -7.90 -8.98 3.89
C SER A 165 -6.90 -7.88 4.25
N ILE A 166 -5.94 -7.61 3.36
CA ILE A 166 -4.84 -6.66 3.60
C ILE A 166 -5.22 -5.24 3.18
N MET A 167 -6.12 -5.08 2.19
CA MET A 167 -6.46 -3.80 1.59
C MET A 167 -6.81 -2.70 2.61
N PRO A 168 -7.67 -2.91 3.64
CA PRO A 168 -8.00 -1.84 4.58
C PRO A 168 -6.77 -1.34 5.36
N VAL A 169 -5.85 -2.25 5.69
CA VAL A 169 -4.61 -1.90 6.39
C VAL A 169 -3.61 -1.24 5.45
N ALA A 170 -3.53 -1.72 4.20
CA ALA A 170 -2.68 -1.13 3.18
C ALA A 170 -3.11 0.31 2.84
N ASP A 171 -4.41 0.55 2.71
CA ASP A 171 -4.96 1.89 2.48
C ASP A 171 -4.66 2.82 3.67
N TYR A 172 -4.81 2.34 4.90
CA TYR A 172 -4.45 3.10 6.10
C TYR A 172 -2.96 3.47 6.11
N VAL A 173 -2.06 2.53 5.86
CA VAL A 173 -0.62 2.81 5.85
C VAL A 173 -0.23 3.65 4.62
N GLN A 174 -0.97 3.55 3.50
CA GLN A 174 -0.78 4.43 2.34
C GLN A 174 -0.97 5.90 2.72
N GLU A 175 -2.00 6.25 3.49
CA GLU A 175 -2.20 7.64 3.98
C GLU A 175 -1.01 8.13 4.82
N ASP A 176 -0.43 7.25 5.65
CA ASP A 176 0.78 7.57 6.41
C ASP A 176 2.00 7.79 5.49
N ILE A 177 2.12 7.02 4.39
CA ILE A 177 3.17 7.20 3.37
C ILE A 177 2.97 8.53 2.62
N GLU A 178 1.74 8.86 2.24
CA GLU A 178 1.42 10.13 1.60
C GLU A 178 1.81 11.29 2.51
N ARG A 179 1.51 11.20 3.81
CA ARG A 179 1.91 12.20 4.80
C ARG A 179 3.44 12.28 4.97
N LEU A 180 4.14 11.15 4.88
CA LEU A 180 5.60 11.12 4.86
C LEU A 180 6.13 11.92 3.66
N ILE A 181 5.61 11.65 2.44
CA ILE A 181 6.02 12.34 1.22
C ILE A 181 5.74 13.85 1.29
N GLU A 182 4.54 14.24 1.72
CA GLU A 182 4.12 15.65 1.83
C GLU A 182 4.95 16.42 2.85
N SER A 183 5.42 15.77 3.90
CA SER A 183 6.21 16.40 4.97
C SER A 183 7.72 16.27 4.81
N MET A 184 8.18 15.72 3.68
CA MET A 184 9.59 15.49 3.41
C MET A 184 10.36 16.80 3.27
N HIS A 185 11.54 16.82 3.89
CA HIS A 185 12.56 17.85 3.74
C HIS A 185 13.93 17.20 3.57
N TRP A 186 14.66 17.65 2.58
CA TRP A 186 16.07 17.33 2.38
C TRP A 186 16.92 18.23 3.29
N LYS A 187 18.04 17.70 3.82
CA LYS A 187 18.99 18.42 4.67
C LYS A 187 20.28 18.76 3.96
#